data_a526201cd7c26cbe7968cf6e147ee07f
#
_entry.id   a526201cd7c26cbe7968cf6e147ee07f
#
_cell.length_a   1.000
_cell.length_b   1.000
_cell.length_c   1.000
_cell.angle_alpha   90.00
_cell.angle_beta   90.00
_cell.angle_gamma   90.00
#
_symmetry.space_group_name_H-M   'P 1'
#
loop_
_entity.id
_entity.type
_entity.pdbx_description
1 polymer ?
#
loop_
_entity_poly.entity_id
_entity_poly.type
_entity_poly.pdbx_seq_one_letter_code
_entity_poly.pdbx_strand_id
1 'polypeptide(L)'
;MEIDLEILDMLIQGARTTEKWSAENNKQWDAVNSKWSNATSDFYNTQGQWFQTLGTKIQKVSNKIHQKTLRGGANFLVCSPTVATILESIPGFAANTDGDQMDFNMGVQRVGSLANRFRVYKNPYMTENVILLGYRGSQFLETGAVYAPYVPLMMTPLVYDPETFTPRKGLMTRYAKKMIRPEFYGKIFVADIDQV
;
A
#
# COMPACT_ATOMS: atom_id res chain seq x y z
N MET A 1 15.68 2.76 0.78
CA MET A 1 14.85 2.04 1.76
C MET A 1 14.21 2.97 2.78
N GLU A 2 14.92 3.66 3.66
CA GLU A 2 14.31 4.62 4.60
C GLU A 2 13.49 5.72 3.90
N ILE A 3 14.02 6.30 2.85
CA ILE A 3 13.32 7.35 2.07
C ILE A 3 12.01 6.80 1.47
N ASP A 4 12.02 5.59 0.96
CA ASP A 4 10.84 4.98 0.36
C ASP A 4 9.77 4.69 1.41
N LEU A 5 10.18 4.23 2.60
CA LEU A 5 9.28 4.05 3.75
C LEU A 5 8.70 5.38 4.22
N GLU A 6 9.52 6.41 4.31
CA GLU A 6 9.07 7.74 4.72
C GLU A 6 8.05 8.34 3.73
N ILE A 7 8.23 8.09 2.43
CA ILE A 7 7.26 8.50 1.41
C ILE A 7 5.98 7.68 1.54
N LEU A 8 6.11 6.37 1.74
CA LEU A 8 4.96 5.47 1.91
C LEU A 8 4.13 5.87 3.15
N ASP A 9 4.77 6.14 4.27
CA ASP A 9 4.11 6.60 5.49
C ASP A 9 3.37 7.92 5.27
N MET A 10 3.98 8.86 4.57
CA MET A 10 3.33 10.11 4.20
C MET A 10 2.05 9.85 3.37
N LEU A 11 2.08 8.90 2.44
CA LEU A 11 0.93 8.53 1.61
C LEU A 11 -0.17 7.85 2.45
N ILE A 12 0.21 6.94 3.34
CA ILE A 12 -0.72 6.22 4.23
C ILE A 12 -1.39 7.20 5.22
N GLN A 13 -0.61 8.07 5.85
CA GLN A 13 -1.14 9.04 6.81
C GLN A 13 -2.04 10.07 6.14
N GLY A 14 -1.65 10.55 4.96
CA GLY A 14 -2.39 11.56 4.21
C GLY A 14 -3.59 11.03 3.44
N ALA A 15 -3.76 9.71 3.31
CA ALA A 15 -4.88 9.14 2.55
C ALA A 15 -6.25 9.58 3.10
N ARG A 16 -7.05 10.24 2.24
CA ARG A 16 -8.32 10.86 2.63
C ARG A 16 -9.46 9.87 2.82
N THR A 17 -9.44 8.76 2.11
CA THR A 17 -10.49 7.73 2.20
C THR A 17 -9.98 6.58 3.06
N THR A 18 -10.70 6.27 4.13
CA THR A 18 -10.34 5.19 5.05
C THR A 18 -11.50 4.21 5.15
N GLU A 19 -11.20 2.93 5.04
CA GLU A 19 -12.11 1.81 5.34
C GLU A 19 -11.40 0.84 6.28
N LYS A 20 -12.17 -0.02 6.95
CA LYS A 20 -11.67 -1.08 7.82
C LYS A 20 -12.27 -2.41 7.42
N TRP A 21 -11.48 -3.46 7.49
CA TRP A 21 -11.88 -4.83 7.21
C TRP A 21 -11.16 -5.77 8.20
N SER A 22 -11.82 -6.84 8.61
CA SER A 22 -11.23 -7.87 9.47
C SER A 22 -11.10 -9.18 8.68
N ALA A 23 -10.02 -9.90 8.90
CA ALA A 23 -9.81 -11.23 8.35
C ALA A 23 -10.68 -12.30 9.05
N GLU A 24 -11.15 -12.01 10.26
CA GLU A 24 -12.10 -12.88 10.98
C GLU A 24 -13.47 -12.87 10.29
N ASN A 25 -14.04 -14.06 10.10
CA ASN A 25 -15.32 -14.25 9.44
C ASN A 25 -16.45 -13.45 10.13
N ASN A 26 -17.28 -12.81 9.30
CA ASN A 26 -18.47 -12.08 9.72
C ASN A 26 -18.23 -10.93 10.71
N LYS A 27 -16.97 -10.48 10.89
CA LYS A 27 -16.62 -9.37 11.75
C LYS A 27 -16.56 -8.07 10.94
N GLN A 28 -17.40 -7.10 11.30
CA GLN A 28 -17.52 -5.83 10.61
C GLN A 28 -17.19 -4.66 11.52
N TRP A 29 -16.65 -3.60 10.94
CA TRP A 29 -16.45 -2.33 11.63
C TRP A 29 -17.74 -1.52 11.64
N ASP A 30 -18.28 -1.27 12.83
CA ASP A 30 -19.36 -0.32 13.02
C ASP A 30 -18.79 1.09 13.16
N ALA A 31 -19.04 1.93 12.16
CA ALA A 31 -18.54 3.30 12.13
C ALA A 31 -19.27 4.21 13.14
N VAL A 32 -20.49 3.87 13.53
CA VAL A 32 -21.30 4.65 14.46
C VAL A 32 -20.78 4.47 15.88
N ASN A 33 -20.56 3.24 16.28
CA ASN A 33 -20.10 2.91 17.63
C ASN A 33 -18.58 2.83 17.75
N SER A 34 -17.84 2.98 16.63
CA SER A 34 -16.39 2.85 16.56
C SER A 34 -15.88 1.55 17.18
N LYS A 35 -16.58 0.46 16.95
CA LYS A 35 -16.26 -0.89 17.48
C LYS A 35 -16.35 -1.94 16.39
N TRP A 36 -15.61 -3.03 16.59
CA TRP A 36 -15.79 -4.26 15.84
C TRP A 36 -17.00 -5.00 16.40
N SER A 37 -17.90 -5.44 15.53
CA SER A 37 -19.06 -6.24 15.87
C SER A 37 -19.18 -7.43 14.96
N ASN A 38 -19.62 -8.55 15.49
CA ASN A 38 -19.99 -9.71 14.67
C ASN A 38 -21.28 -9.36 13.92
N ALA A 39 -21.36 -9.75 12.64
CA ALA A 39 -22.59 -9.61 11.89
C ALA A 39 -23.69 -10.44 12.56
N THR A 40 -24.90 -9.89 12.60
CA THR A 40 -26.05 -10.51 13.29
C THR A 40 -26.50 -11.82 12.62
N SER A 41 -25.98 -12.14 11.45
CA SER A 41 -26.22 -13.38 10.70
C SER A 41 -24.90 -13.89 10.16
N ASP A 42 -24.59 -15.16 10.43
CA ASP A 42 -23.46 -15.89 9.85
C ASP A 42 -23.67 -16.12 8.35
N PHE A 43 -23.50 -15.06 7.58
CA PHE A 43 -23.73 -15.07 6.14
C PHE A 43 -22.66 -15.86 5.38
N TYR A 44 -21.43 -15.86 5.91
CA TYR A 44 -20.29 -16.51 5.28
C TYR A 44 -19.80 -17.68 6.13
N ASN A 45 -20.04 -18.89 5.64
CA ASN A 45 -19.63 -20.10 6.35
C ASN A 45 -18.19 -20.51 6.05
N THR A 46 -17.60 -19.99 4.98
CA THR A 46 -16.24 -20.35 4.58
C THR A 46 -15.35 -19.11 4.52
N GLN A 47 -14.11 -19.27 4.98
CA GLN A 47 -13.10 -18.21 5.00
C GLN A 47 -12.85 -17.63 3.58
N GLY A 48 -12.82 -18.48 2.56
CA GLY A 48 -12.60 -18.03 1.18
C GLY A 48 -13.72 -17.13 0.64
N GLN A 49 -14.98 -17.36 1.05
CA GLN A 49 -16.09 -16.46 0.68
C GLN A 49 -15.97 -15.11 1.39
N TRP A 50 -15.51 -15.11 2.64
CA TRP A 50 -15.31 -13.88 3.39
C TRP A 50 -14.19 -13.03 2.79
N PHE A 51 -13.11 -13.64 2.31
CA PHE A 51 -12.00 -12.93 1.67
C PHE A 51 -12.42 -12.17 0.41
N GLN A 52 -13.45 -12.63 -0.30
CA GLN A 52 -14.01 -11.90 -1.44
C GLN A 52 -14.60 -10.53 -1.04
N THR A 53 -15.04 -10.40 0.22
CA THR A 53 -15.54 -9.11 0.73
C THR A 53 -14.46 -8.03 0.79
N LEU A 54 -13.19 -8.41 0.95
CA LEU A 54 -12.06 -7.48 0.84
C LEU A 54 -11.99 -6.85 -0.55
N GLY A 55 -12.19 -7.64 -1.61
CA GLY A 55 -12.27 -7.13 -2.98
C GLY A 55 -13.39 -6.08 -3.14
N THR A 56 -14.55 -6.31 -2.52
CA THR A 56 -15.65 -5.34 -2.51
C THR A 56 -15.26 -4.05 -1.77
N LYS A 57 -14.54 -4.14 -0.65
CA LYS A 57 -14.04 -2.95 0.07
C LYS A 57 -13.02 -2.17 -0.76
N ILE A 58 -12.13 -2.86 -1.47
CA ILE A 58 -11.17 -2.24 -2.40
C ILE A 58 -11.91 -1.45 -3.49
N GLN A 59 -12.92 -2.06 -4.12
CA GLN A 59 -13.76 -1.38 -5.12
C GLN A 59 -14.49 -0.17 -4.53
N LYS A 60 -15.02 -0.28 -3.32
CA LYS A 60 -15.70 0.82 -2.63
C LYS A 60 -14.76 2.01 -2.42
N VAL A 61 -13.52 1.78 -1.99
CA VAL A 61 -12.51 2.83 -1.83
C VAL A 61 -12.16 3.46 -3.17
N SER A 62 -11.97 2.64 -4.22
CA SER A 62 -11.70 3.12 -5.58
C SER A 62 -12.84 4.01 -6.11
N ASN A 63 -14.10 3.61 -5.90
CA ASN A 63 -15.25 4.40 -6.31
C ASN A 63 -15.34 5.72 -5.53
N LYS A 64 -15.01 5.73 -4.23
CA LYS A 64 -14.96 6.97 -3.44
C LYS A 64 -13.86 7.91 -3.94
N ILE A 65 -12.69 7.38 -4.35
CA ILE A 65 -11.63 8.17 -4.97
C ILE A 65 -12.15 8.79 -6.28
N HIS A 66 -12.80 7.98 -7.13
CA HIS A 66 -13.38 8.47 -8.39
C HIS A 66 -14.42 9.57 -8.17
N GLN A 67 -15.33 9.38 -7.23
CA GLN A 67 -16.37 10.38 -6.90
C GLN A 67 -15.80 11.72 -6.41
N LYS A 68 -14.71 11.67 -5.63
CA LYS A 68 -14.06 12.87 -5.11
C LYS A 68 -13.19 13.59 -6.13
N THR A 69 -12.56 12.85 -7.01
CA THR A 69 -11.56 13.39 -7.94
C THR A 69 -12.14 13.67 -9.33
N LEU A 70 -13.21 12.95 -9.72
CA LEU A 70 -13.81 12.98 -11.06
C LEU A 70 -12.80 12.71 -12.20
N ARG A 71 -11.65 12.10 -11.87
CA ARG A 71 -10.57 11.81 -12.83
C ARG A 71 -10.43 10.32 -13.12
N GLY A 72 -10.63 9.48 -12.12
CA GLY A 72 -10.52 8.04 -12.24
C GLY A 72 -10.49 7.35 -10.89
N GLY A 73 -10.74 6.05 -10.90
CA GLY A 73 -10.58 5.22 -9.71
C GLY A 73 -9.12 4.83 -9.48
N ALA A 74 -8.84 4.25 -8.32
CA ALA A 74 -7.51 3.73 -8.01
C ALA A 74 -7.02 2.77 -9.10
N ASN A 75 -5.72 2.82 -9.41
CA ASN A 75 -5.09 1.97 -10.41
C ASN A 75 -3.89 1.18 -9.88
N PHE A 76 -3.46 1.46 -8.65
CA PHE A 76 -2.44 0.68 -7.97
C PHE A 76 -2.80 0.43 -6.50
N LEU A 77 -2.21 -0.62 -5.94
CA LEU A 77 -2.40 -1.07 -4.58
C LEU A 77 -1.05 -1.52 -4.02
N VAL A 78 -0.74 -1.07 -2.81
CA VAL A 78 0.45 -1.50 -2.07
C VAL A 78 0.01 -2.15 -0.77
N CYS A 79 0.52 -3.32 -0.46
CA CYS A 79 0.14 -4.08 0.73
C CYS A 79 1.35 -4.75 1.39
N SER A 80 1.17 -5.18 2.64
CA SER A 80 2.11 -6.03 3.36
C SER A 80 2.10 -7.47 2.79
N PRO A 81 3.13 -8.28 3.02
CA PRO A 81 3.17 -9.67 2.55
C PRO A 81 2.03 -10.53 3.09
N THR A 82 1.64 -10.35 4.33
CA THR A 82 0.52 -11.07 4.97
C THR A 82 -0.82 -10.77 4.30
N VAL A 83 -1.08 -9.51 3.99
CA VAL A 83 -2.27 -9.10 3.24
C VAL A 83 -2.23 -9.59 1.79
N ALA A 84 -1.03 -9.65 1.18
CA ALA A 84 -0.88 -10.18 -0.17
C ALA A 84 -1.35 -11.63 -0.28
N THR A 85 -1.07 -12.48 0.73
CA THR A 85 -1.55 -13.86 0.78
C THR A 85 -3.09 -13.94 0.71
N ILE A 86 -3.78 -13.05 1.42
CA ILE A 86 -5.25 -12.98 1.36
C ILE A 86 -5.72 -12.55 -0.02
N LEU A 87 -5.07 -11.55 -0.63
CA LEU A 87 -5.42 -11.06 -1.96
C LEU A 87 -5.22 -12.12 -3.05
N GLU A 88 -4.16 -12.91 -2.94
CA GLU A 88 -3.86 -14.01 -3.88
C GLU A 88 -4.92 -15.13 -3.82
N SER A 89 -5.58 -15.30 -2.66
CA SER A 89 -6.66 -16.28 -2.51
C SER A 89 -8.01 -15.82 -3.09
N ILE A 90 -8.16 -14.53 -3.45
CA ILE A 90 -9.41 -14.01 -3.98
C ILE A 90 -9.58 -14.40 -5.45
N PRO A 91 -10.74 -14.96 -5.86
CA PRO A 91 -11.04 -15.17 -7.26
C PRO A 91 -10.97 -13.85 -8.06
N GLY A 92 -10.23 -13.86 -9.16
CA GLY A 92 -10.00 -12.64 -9.97
C GLY A 92 -8.64 -11.99 -9.74
N PHE A 93 -7.81 -12.56 -8.86
CA PHE A 93 -6.40 -12.21 -8.79
C PHE A 93 -5.65 -12.93 -9.93
N ALA A 94 -5.00 -12.15 -10.78
CA ALA A 94 -4.11 -12.65 -11.82
C ALA A 94 -2.67 -12.46 -11.38
N ALA A 95 -1.99 -13.55 -11.07
CA ALA A 95 -0.57 -13.52 -10.77
C ALA A 95 0.22 -13.02 -11.99
N ASN A 96 1.30 -12.30 -11.75
CA ASN A 96 2.19 -11.87 -12.82
C ASN A 96 3.03 -13.08 -13.26
N THR A 97 2.53 -13.81 -14.23
CA THR A 97 3.23 -14.93 -14.86
C THR A 97 3.99 -14.42 -16.08
N ASP A 98 4.98 -13.56 -15.89
CA ASP A 98 6.04 -13.42 -16.88
C ASP A 98 6.92 -14.67 -16.76
N GLY A 99 6.63 -15.63 -17.58
CA GLY A 99 6.87 -17.06 -17.45
C GLY A 99 8.31 -17.52 -17.46
N ASP A 100 9.34 -16.76 -17.08
CA ASP A 100 10.70 -17.29 -17.10
C ASP A 100 11.72 -16.61 -16.17
N GLN A 101 11.32 -15.69 -15.33
CA GLN A 101 12.27 -15.07 -14.42
C GLN A 101 11.72 -15.09 -12.99
N MET A 102 12.27 -15.99 -12.18
CA MET A 102 12.35 -15.77 -10.75
C MET A 102 13.24 -14.55 -10.53
N ASP A 103 12.67 -13.35 -10.72
CA ASP A 103 13.31 -12.13 -10.28
C ASP A 103 13.35 -12.16 -8.76
N PHE A 104 14.51 -12.53 -8.22
CA PHE A 104 14.85 -12.30 -6.83
C PHE A 104 14.95 -10.78 -6.60
N ASN A 105 13.83 -10.11 -6.65
CA ASN A 105 13.75 -8.70 -6.36
C ASN A 105 13.74 -8.50 -4.84
N MET A 106 14.87 -8.08 -4.31
CA MET A 106 14.92 -7.55 -2.95
C MET A 106 14.11 -6.26 -2.92
N GLY A 107 13.04 -6.22 -2.13
CA GLY A 107 12.25 -5.02 -1.93
C GLY A 107 10.81 -5.13 -2.42
N VAL A 108 10.28 -4.05 -2.95
CA VAL A 108 8.90 -3.96 -3.42
C VAL A 108 8.74 -4.74 -4.72
N GLN A 109 7.86 -5.75 -4.70
CA GLN A 109 7.61 -6.61 -5.86
C GLN A 109 6.20 -6.38 -6.40
N ARG A 110 6.07 -6.39 -7.72
CA ARG A 110 4.77 -6.47 -8.36
C ARG A 110 4.32 -7.93 -8.39
N VAL A 111 3.30 -8.26 -7.63
CA VAL A 111 2.81 -9.64 -7.48
C VAL A 111 1.79 -10.00 -8.56
N GLY A 112 0.98 -9.04 -8.98
CA GLY A 112 -0.04 -9.32 -9.97
C GLY A 112 -1.01 -8.17 -10.20
N SER A 113 -2.18 -8.50 -10.70
CA SER A 113 -3.28 -7.57 -10.86
C SER A 113 -4.56 -8.14 -10.27
N LEU A 114 -5.32 -7.33 -9.56
CA LEU A 114 -6.64 -7.67 -9.04
C LEU A 114 -7.72 -7.09 -9.97
N ALA A 115 -8.66 -7.96 -10.39
CA ALA A 115 -9.76 -7.61 -11.28
C ALA A 115 -9.32 -6.87 -12.57
N ASN A 116 -8.12 -7.12 -13.04
CA ASN A 116 -7.51 -6.48 -14.22
C ASN A 116 -7.46 -4.92 -14.16
N ARG A 117 -7.66 -4.34 -12.99
CA ARG A 117 -7.71 -2.88 -12.76
C ARG A 117 -6.58 -2.40 -11.86
N PHE A 118 -6.29 -3.12 -10.79
CA PHE A 118 -5.33 -2.71 -9.77
C PHE A 118 -4.02 -3.46 -9.95
N ARG A 119 -2.93 -2.72 -10.11
CA ARG A 119 -1.59 -3.30 -10.02
C ARG A 119 -1.25 -3.50 -8.55
N VAL A 120 -0.99 -4.74 -8.15
CA VAL A 120 -0.68 -5.11 -6.77
C VAL A 120 0.82 -5.14 -6.55
N TYR A 121 1.28 -4.37 -5.58
CA TYR A 121 2.67 -4.33 -5.15
C TYR A 121 2.76 -4.83 -3.71
N LYS A 122 3.63 -5.80 -3.49
CA LYS A 122 3.97 -6.34 -2.18
C LYS A 122 5.20 -5.63 -1.65
N ASN A 123 5.08 -5.02 -0.47
CA ASN A 123 6.17 -4.35 0.20
C ASN A 123 6.48 -5.06 1.53
N PRO A 124 7.62 -5.78 1.64
CA PRO A 124 7.98 -6.50 2.85
C PRO A 124 8.38 -5.58 4.02
N TYR A 125 8.62 -4.30 3.73
CA TYR A 125 9.01 -3.33 4.76
C TYR A 125 7.83 -2.64 5.44
N MET A 126 6.59 -2.92 5.01
CA MET A 126 5.40 -2.45 5.71
C MET A 126 5.19 -3.22 7.00
N THR A 127 5.22 -2.51 8.12
CA THR A 127 4.95 -3.08 9.45
C THR A 127 3.48 -3.11 9.80
N GLU A 128 2.68 -2.26 9.19
CA GLU A 128 1.24 -2.18 9.42
C GLU A 128 0.45 -2.99 8.41
N ASN A 129 -0.61 -3.65 8.86
CA ASN A 129 -1.54 -4.36 8.01
C ASN A 129 -2.51 -3.39 7.33
N VAL A 130 -1.96 -2.57 6.45
CA VAL A 130 -2.69 -1.54 5.71
C VAL A 130 -2.55 -1.80 4.22
N ILE A 131 -3.64 -1.63 3.50
CA ILE A 131 -3.64 -1.59 2.03
C ILE A 131 -3.72 -0.12 1.64
N LEU A 132 -2.70 0.36 0.94
CA LEU A 132 -2.72 1.67 0.31
C LEU A 132 -3.23 1.55 -1.12
N LEU A 133 -4.29 2.26 -1.44
CA LEU A 133 -4.80 2.41 -2.80
C LEU A 133 -4.50 3.82 -3.29
N GLY A 134 -4.18 3.94 -4.57
CA GLY A 134 -3.95 5.23 -5.17
C GLY A 134 -4.28 5.28 -6.64
N TYR A 135 -4.52 6.50 -7.09
CA TYR A 135 -4.65 6.83 -8.50
C TYR A 135 -3.37 7.53 -8.97
N ARG A 136 -2.78 7.02 -10.03
CA ARG A 136 -1.66 7.64 -10.72
C ARG A 136 -2.10 8.02 -12.13
N GLY A 137 -2.22 9.32 -12.37
CA GLY A 137 -2.48 9.86 -13.69
C GLY A 137 -1.21 10.09 -14.49
N SER A 138 -1.37 10.44 -15.76
CA SER A 138 -0.29 10.78 -16.68
C SER A 138 -0.03 12.30 -16.78
N GLN A 139 -0.99 13.10 -16.34
CA GLN A 139 -0.92 14.56 -16.47
C GLN A 139 -0.47 15.21 -15.15
N PHE A 140 0.15 16.39 -15.26
CA PHE A 140 0.57 17.18 -14.11
C PHE A 140 -0.59 17.51 -13.15
N LEU A 141 -1.78 17.79 -13.68
CA LEU A 141 -2.98 18.08 -12.88
C LEU A 141 -3.50 16.88 -12.09
N GLU A 142 -3.05 15.68 -12.39
CA GLU A 142 -3.41 14.42 -11.74
C GLU A 142 -2.39 13.97 -10.69
N THR A 143 -1.48 14.87 -10.33
CA THR A 143 -0.43 14.60 -9.33
C THR A 143 -1.02 14.62 -7.93
N GLY A 144 -0.96 13.46 -7.24
CA GLY A 144 -1.42 13.33 -5.85
C GLY A 144 -0.35 13.68 -4.82
N ALA A 145 0.89 13.25 -5.06
CA ALA A 145 2.04 13.53 -4.23
C ALA A 145 3.27 13.78 -5.09
N VAL A 146 4.20 14.58 -4.57
CA VAL A 146 5.45 14.93 -5.26
C VAL A 146 6.63 14.53 -4.39
N TYR A 147 7.57 13.87 -5.03
CA TYR A 147 8.91 13.64 -4.53
C TYR A 147 9.89 14.42 -5.42
N ALA A 148 10.61 15.35 -4.83
CA ALA A 148 11.55 16.23 -5.55
C ALA A 148 12.94 16.09 -4.95
N PRO A 149 13.82 15.26 -5.52
CA PRO A 149 15.21 15.19 -5.10
C PRO A 149 15.95 16.47 -5.53
N TYR A 150 16.46 17.20 -4.56
CA TYR A 150 17.28 18.38 -4.80
C TYR A 150 18.76 18.02 -4.98
N VAL A 151 19.26 17.13 -4.11
CA VAL A 151 20.61 16.59 -4.23
C VAL A 151 20.46 15.07 -4.42
N PRO A 152 20.98 14.50 -5.51
CA PRO A 152 20.98 13.06 -5.71
C PRO A 152 21.79 12.36 -4.63
N LEU A 153 21.67 11.04 -4.54
CA LEU A 153 22.48 10.26 -3.62
C LEU A 153 23.96 10.39 -3.99
N MET A 154 24.72 11.02 -3.10
CA MET A 154 26.16 11.22 -3.28
C MET A 154 26.92 10.56 -2.14
N MET A 155 28.08 9.99 -2.47
CA MET A 155 29.04 9.48 -1.50
C MET A 155 30.14 10.51 -1.25
N THR A 156 30.46 10.74 0.02
CA THR A 156 31.64 11.54 0.37
C THR A 156 32.93 10.74 0.07
N PRO A 157 34.04 11.42 -0.24
CA PRO A 157 35.32 10.74 -0.31
C PRO A 157 35.67 10.11 1.05
N LEU A 158 36.62 9.18 1.02
CA LEU A 158 37.13 8.55 2.22
C LEU A 158 37.88 9.60 3.05
N VAL A 159 37.45 9.83 4.27
CA VAL A 159 38.10 10.74 5.22
C VAL A 159 38.53 9.92 6.43
N TYR A 160 39.79 10.14 6.89
CA TYR A 160 40.27 9.54 8.10
C TYR A 160 40.01 10.49 9.28
N ASP A 161 39.47 9.94 10.36
CA ASP A 161 39.31 10.70 11.61
C ASP A 161 40.68 11.02 12.21
N PRO A 162 41.00 12.28 12.50
CA PRO A 162 42.31 12.65 13.04
C PRO A 162 42.61 12.10 14.44
N GLU A 163 41.57 11.76 15.22
CA GLU A 163 41.75 11.25 16.59
C GLU A 163 41.93 9.73 16.64
N THR A 164 41.17 9.00 15.82
CA THR A 164 41.09 7.52 15.87
C THR A 164 41.67 6.83 14.64
N PHE A 165 42.08 7.58 13.61
CA PHE A 165 42.50 7.08 12.28
C PHE A 165 41.53 6.11 11.61
N THR A 166 40.26 6.10 12.05
CA THR A 166 39.24 5.25 11.44
C THR A 166 38.74 5.83 10.13
N PRO A 167 38.64 5.01 9.06
CA PRO A 167 38.12 5.49 7.79
C PRO A 167 36.62 5.71 7.88
N ARG A 168 36.14 6.88 7.45
CA ARG A 168 34.73 7.25 7.40
C ARG A 168 34.29 7.59 6.00
N LYS A 169 33.14 7.04 5.58
CA LYS A 169 32.42 7.42 4.35
C LYS A 169 30.99 7.79 4.71
N GLY A 170 30.52 8.90 4.17
CA GLY A 170 29.14 9.35 4.35
C GLY A 170 28.35 9.22 3.07
N LEU A 171 27.07 8.92 3.20
CA LEU A 171 26.06 9.02 2.15
C LEU A 171 25.20 10.25 2.43
N MET A 172 25.01 11.09 1.42
CA MET A 172 24.21 12.30 1.53
C MET A 172 23.19 12.37 0.40
N THR A 173 21.96 12.70 0.74
CA THR A 173 20.92 13.09 -0.20
C THR A 173 20.07 14.19 0.40
N ARG A 174 19.46 15.02 -0.44
CA ARG A 174 18.49 16.02 -0.02
C ARG A 174 17.28 15.95 -0.94
N TYR A 175 16.11 15.85 -0.38
CA TYR A 175 14.86 15.76 -1.12
C TYR A 175 13.75 16.49 -0.38
N ALA A 176 12.74 16.88 -1.12
CA ALA A 176 11.47 17.36 -0.58
C ALA A 176 10.37 16.40 -0.95
N LYS A 177 9.43 16.21 -0.02
CA LYS A 177 8.22 15.42 -0.23
C LYS A 177 7.01 16.22 0.17
N LYS A 178 5.95 16.15 -0.60
CA LYS A 178 4.70 16.82 -0.26
C LYS A 178 3.51 16.08 -0.87
N MET A 179 2.47 15.92 -0.07
CA MET A 179 1.16 15.50 -0.57
C MET A 179 0.38 16.74 -1.04
N ILE A 180 -0.02 16.74 -2.32
CA ILE A 180 -0.75 17.85 -2.93
C ILE A 180 -2.25 17.59 -2.84
N ARG A 181 -2.69 16.40 -3.24
CA ARG A 181 -4.09 16.01 -3.27
C ARG A 181 -4.31 14.68 -2.58
N PRO A 182 -4.70 14.70 -1.31
CA PRO A 182 -4.92 13.47 -0.52
C PRO A 182 -6.15 12.67 -1.01
N GLU A 183 -7.03 13.27 -1.80
CA GLU A 183 -8.21 12.61 -2.36
C GLU A 183 -7.88 11.48 -3.34
N PHE A 184 -6.69 11.52 -3.96
CA PHE A 184 -6.22 10.46 -4.87
C PHE A 184 -5.80 9.18 -4.15
N TYR A 185 -5.70 9.22 -2.82
CA TYR A 185 -5.26 8.10 -2.02
C TYR A 185 -6.34 7.65 -1.04
N GLY A 186 -6.40 6.33 -0.87
CA GLY A 186 -7.26 5.67 0.11
C GLY A 186 -6.51 4.58 0.83
N LYS A 187 -6.96 4.23 2.03
CA LYS A 187 -6.39 3.16 2.82
C LYS A 187 -7.45 2.25 3.41
N ILE A 188 -7.09 0.99 3.55
CA ILE A 188 -7.91 -0.02 4.22
C ILE A 188 -7.06 -0.61 5.33
N PHE A 189 -7.54 -0.51 6.57
CA PHE A 189 -6.95 -1.22 7.70
C PHE A 189 -7.48 -2.64 7.72
N VAL A 190 -6.56 -3.60 7.77
CA VAL A 190 -6.87 -5.03 7.86
C VAL A 190 -6.56 -5.48 9.29
N ALA A 191 -7.57 -5.96 10.00
CA ALA A 191 -7.45 -6.47 11.37
C ALA A 191 -7.48 -8.00 11.38
N ASP A 192 -7.06 -8.58 12.50
CA ASP A 192 -7.21 -10.00 12.83
C ASP A 192 -6.56 -10.96 11.80
N ILE A 193 -5.43 -10.57 11.23
CA ILE A 193 -4.73 -11.40 10.21
C ILE A 193 -4.07 -12.63 10.83
N ASP A 194 -3.71 -12.58 12.11
CA ASP A 194 -2.99 -13.66 12.81
C ASP A 194 -3.83 -14.95 12.95
N GLN A 195 -5.08 -14.90 12.55
CA GLN A 195 -6.02 -16.03 12.56
C GLN A 195 -6.17 -16.74 11.20
N VAL A 196 -5.38 -16.33 10.21
CA VAL A 196 -5.46 -16.86 8.84
C VAL A 196 -4.39 -17.90 8.56
#